data_1690f645c03fa07e0e768727acbebed9
#
_entry.id   1690f645c03fa07e0e768727acbebed9
#
_cell.length_a   1.000
_cell.length_b   1.000
_cell.length_c   1.000
_cell.angle_alpha   90.00
_cell.angle_beta   90.00
_cell.angle_gamma   90.00
#
_symmetry.space_group_name_H-M   'P 1'
#
loop_
_entity.id
_entity.type
_entity.pdbx_description
1 polymer ?
#
loop_
_entity_poly.entity_id
_entity_poly.type
_entity_poly.pdbx_seq_one_letter_code
_entity_poly.pdbx_strand_id
1 'polypeptide(L)'
;IGGGSLLALIGLAILLARWAVRPVETAWRQQKQFVADASHELKTPLTVILTNTELLQSPDYDEAQKQQFTDGIRTMAQQMRALVERLLELARAENARPQAAFAPVCLSEVAETSALLFEAALYERGLTLETQVEPELTVSGDERQLGQLVEILLDNARKYASGGTVRLQLQRSGRHSCHLSLENEGPALSPQQLQEIF
;
A
#
# COMPACT_ATOMS: atom_id res chain seq x y z
N ILE A 1 2.03 -12.76 -57.20
CA ILE A 1 1.87 -11.53 -56.38
C ILE A 1 0.99 -11.77 -55.15
N GLY A 2 0.02 -12.73 -55.16
CA GLY A 2 -0.90 -12.98 -54.05
C GLY A 2 -0.33 -13.71 -52.78
N GLY A 3 0.72 -14.52 -52.93
CA GLY A 3 1.26 -15.32 -51.79
C GLY A 3 2.00 -14.49 -50.75
N GLY A 4 2.73 -13.48 -51.17
CA GLY A 4 3.47 -12.58 -50.25
C GLY A 4 2.58 -11.68 -49.42
N SER A 5 1.50 -11.18 -49.98
CA SER A 5 0.51 -10.34 -49.26
C SER A 5 -0.28 -11.16 -48.24
N LEU A 6 -0.60 -12.42 -48.52
CA LEU A 6 -1.27 -13.31 -47.55
C LEU A 6 -0.38 -13.60 -46.33
N LEU A 7 0.91 -13.91 -46.56
CA LEU A 7 1.87 -14.17 -45.49
C LEU A 7 2.09 -12.91 -44.61
N ALA A 8 2.14 -11.71 -45.22
CA ALA A 8 2.27 -10.45 -44.50
C ALA A 8 1.03 -10.18 -43.61
N LEU A 9 -0.18 -10.44 -44.09
CA LEU A 9 -1.43 -10.31 -43.34
C LEU A 9 -1.49 -11.26 -42.15
N ILE A 10 -1.07 -12.53 -42.36
CA ILE A 10 -1.02 -13.52 -41.28
C ILE A 10 0.02 -13.10 -40.22
N GLY A 11 1.20 -12.65 -40.65
CA GLY A 11 2.22 -12.13 -39.72
C GLY A 11 1.74 -10.96 -38.90
N LEU A 12 1.06 -9.98 -39.53
CA LEU A 12 0.46 -8.83 -38.86
C LEU A 12 -0.65 -9.25 -37.88
N ALA A 13 -1.52 -10.18 -38.28
CA ALA A 13 -2.58 -10.70 -37.43
C ALA A 13 -2.03 -11.39 -36.17
N ILE A 14 -0.97 -12.20 -36.32
CA ILE A 14 -0.29 -12.85 -35.20
C ILE A 14 0.37 -11.81 -34.27
N LEU A 15 0.98 -10.77 -34.83
CA LEU A 15 1.61 -9.71 -34.06
C LEU A 15 0.59 -8.93 -33.24
N LEU A 16 -0.52 -8.55 -33.87
CA LEU A 16 -1.63 -7.86 -33.22
C LEU A 16 -2.31 -8.72 -32.15
N ALA A 17 -2.52 -10.01 -32.44
CA ALA A 17 -3.08 -10.95 -31.46
C ALA A 17 -2.18 -11.10 -30.23
N ARG A 18 -0.88 -11.26 -30.43
CA ARG A 18 0.09 -11.32 -29.34
C ARG A 18 0.15 -10.02 -28.54
N TRP A 19 0.10 -8.88 -29.20
CA TRP A 19 0.08 -7.58 -28.55
C TRP A 19 -1.20 -7.38 -27.71
N ALA A 20 -2.34 -7.78 -28.23
CA ALA A 20 -3.63 -7.66 -27.55
C ALA A 20 -3.79 -8.67 -26.38
N VAL A 21 -3.18 -9.85 -26.46
CA VAL A 21 -3.31 -10.90 -25.42
C VAL A 21 -2.32 -10.69 -24.25
N ARG A 22 -1.13 -10.15 -24.52
CA ARG A 22 -0.10 -9.92 -23.49
C ARG A 22 -0.59 -9.20 -22.23
N PRO A 23 -1.31 -8.08 -22.31
CA PRO A 23 -1.79 -7.37 -21.11
C PRO A 23 -2.77 -8.23 -20.28
N VAL A 24 -3.60 -9.05 -20.95
CA VAL A 24 -4.53 -9.96 -20.28
C VAL A 24 -3.80 -11.07 -19.53
N GLU A 25 -2.78 -11.67 -20.14
CA GLU A 25 -1.95 -12.69 -19.48
C GLU A 25 -1.20 -12.12 -18.28
N THR A 26 -0.70 -10.90 -18.38
CA THR A 26 0.00 -10.24 -17.29
C THR A 26 -0.95 -9.96 -16.12
N ALA A 27 -2.12 -9.40 -16.40
CA ALA A 27 -3.15 -9.16 -15.40
C ALA A 27 -3.61 -10.46 -14.72
N TRP A 28 -3.80 -11.53 -15.50
CA TRP A 28 -4.18 -12.84 -15.00
C TRP A 28 -3.10 -13.43 -14.06
N ARG A 29 -1.83 -13.31 -14.43
CA ARG A 29 -0.72 -13.79 -13.60
C ARG A 29 -0.63 -13.01 -12.30
N GLN A 30 -0.75 -11.67 -12.35
CA GLN A 30 -0.75 -10.80 -11.18
C GLN A 30 -1.91 -11.14 -10.24
N GLN A 31 -3.12 -11.34 -10.77
CA GLN A 31 -4.28 -11.74 -9.97
C GLN A 31 -4.08 -13.11 -9.31
N LYS A 32 -3.51 -14.08 -10.04
CA LYS A 32 -3.23 -15.41 -9.49
C LYS A 32 -2.18 -15.37 -8.38
N GLN A 33 -1.12 -14.57 -8.57
CA GLN A 33 -0.07 -14.36 -7.58
C GLN A 33 -0.66 -13.69 -6.33
N PHE A 34 -1.44 -12.63 -6.51
CA PHE A 34 -2.13 -11.93 -5.42
C PHE A 34 -2.99 -12.86 -4.56
N VAL A 35 -3.79 -13.74 -5.19
CA VAL A 35 -4.61 -14.72 -4.45
C VAL A 35 -3.74 -15.73 -3.70
N ALA A 36 -2.63 -16.17 -4.29
CA ALA A 36 -1.70 -17.08 -3.64
C ALA A 36 -1.05 -16.43 -2.41
N ASP A 37 -0.53 -15.22 -2.57
CA ASP A 37 0.13 -14.48 -1.49
C ASP A 37 -0.84 -14.14 -0.36
N ALA A 38 -2.05 -13.67 -0.67
CA ALA A 38 -3.11 -13.44 0.30
C ALA A 38 -3.47 -14.72 1.08
N SER A 39 -3.52 -15.86 0.39
CA SER A 39 -3.82 -17.15 1.02
C SER A 39 -2.72 -17.58 1.99
N HIS A 40 -1.45 -17.37 1.63
CA HIS A 40 -0.32 -17.64 2.51
C HIS A 40 -0.28 -16.71 3.73
N GLU A 41 -0.51 -15.42 3.51
CA GLU A 41 -0.54 -14.39 4.55
C GLU A 41 -1.69 -14.60 5.56
N LEU A 42 -2.84 -15.16 5.12
CA LEU A 42 -3.96 -15.49 5.99
C LEU A 42 -3.76 -16.82 6.75
N LYS A 43 -3.07 -17.80 6.15
CA LYS A 43 -2.87 -19.12 6.74
C LYS A 43 -2.06 -19.08 8.03
N THR A 44 -1.01 -18.27 8.07
CA THR A 44 -0.10 -18.18 9.21
C THR A 44 -0.80 -17.69 10.49
N PRO A 45 -1.47 -16.53 10.52
CA PRO A 45 -2.18 -16.06 11.70
C PRO A 45 -3.34 -16.99 12.09
N LEU A 46 -4.03 -17.59 11.10
CA LEU A 46 -5.08 -18.54 11.37
C LEU A 46 -4.57 -19.80 12.10
N THR A 47 -3.40 -20.31 11.69
CA THR A 47 -2.76 -21.45 12.37
C THR A 47 -2.43 -21.11 13.82
N VAL A 48 -1.89 -19.92 14.08
CA VAL A 48 -1.58 -19.47 15.45
C VAL A 48 -2.85 -19.33 16.29
N ILE A 49 -3.95 -18.81 15.73
CA ILE A 49 -5.25 -18.74 16.41
C ILE A 49 -5.73 -20.15 16.79
N LEU A 50 -5.71 -21.09 15.85
CA LEU A 50 -6.14 -22.46 16.10
C LEU A 50 -5.30 -23.13 17.18
N THR A 51 -3.97 -23.04 17.09
CA THR A 51 -3.06 -23.61 18.10
C THR A 51 -3.31 -23.01 19.48
N ASN A 52 -3.41 -21.67 19.58
CA ASN A 52 -3.69 -21.03 20.87
C ASN A 52 -5.08 -21.43 21.42
N THR A 53 -6.06 -21.65 20.56
CA THR A 53 -7.40 -22.13 20.97
C THR A 53 -7.34 -23.55 21.51
N GLU A 54 -6.55 -24.43 20.93
CA GLU A 54 -6.31 -25.79 21.44
C GLU A 54 -5.60 -25.77 22.79
N LEU A 55 -4.59 -24.93 22.94
CA LEU A 55 -3.85 -24.76 24.20
C LEU A 55 -4.75 -24.23 25.34
N LEU A 56 -5.70 -23.34 25.04
CA LEU A 56 -6.68 -22.83 26.00
C LEU A 56 -7.58 -23.94 26.57
N GLN A 57 -7.81 -25.02 25.83
CA GLN A 57 -8.65 -26.13 26.26
C GLN A 57 -7.90 -27.14 27.16
N SER A 58 -6.58 -27.06 27.17
CA SER A 58 -5.76 -27.96 28.02
C SER A 58 -5.82 -27.55 29.49
N PRO A 59 -5.98 -28.51 30.42
CA PRO A 59 -5.92 -28.26 31.84
C PRO A 59 -4.49 -28.01 32.37
N ASP A 60 -3.46 -28.22 31.55
CA ASP A 60 -2.06 -28.17 31.94
C ASP A 60 -1.52 -26.75 32.11
N TYR A 61 -2.28 -25.73 31.68
CA TYR A 61 -1.88 -24.33 31.69
C TYR A 61 -2.59 -23.52 32.78
N ASP A 62 -1.81 -22.66 33.44
CA ASP A 62 -2.33 -21.73 34.44
C ASP A 62 -3.07 -20.54 33.80
N GLU A 63 -3.74 -19.72 34.62
CA GLU A 63 -4.52 -18.58 34.15
C GLU A 63 -3.66 -17.50 33.46
N ALA A 64 -2.40 -17.32 33.87
CA ALA A 64 -1.48 -16.36 33.25
C ALA A 64 -1.09 -16.83 31.84
N GLN A 65 -0.84 -18.10 31.65
CA GLN A 65 -0.56 -18.71 30.35
C GLN A 65 -1.80 -18.66 29.43
N LYS A 66 -2.99 -18.96 29.96
CA LYS A 66 -4.25 -18.83 29.20
C LYS A 66 -4.51 -17.40 28.76
N GLN A 67 -4.18 -16.43 29.60
CA GLN A 67 -4.28 -15.01 29.23
C GLN A 67 -3.32 -14.69 28.04
N GLN A 68 -2.10 -15.19 28.05
CA GLN A 68 -1.16 -15.03 26.93
C GLN A 68 -1.69 -15.63 25.62
N PHE A 69 -2.30 -16.82 25.67
CA PHE A 69 -2.92 -17.44 24.49
C PHE A 69 -4.10 -16.60 23.97
N THR A 70 -4.92 -16.07 24.88
CA THR A 70 -6.04 -15.18 24.52
C THR A 70 -5.55 -13.89 23.86
N ASP A 71 -4.50 -13.28 24.39
CA ASP A 71 -3.89 -12.07 23.82
C ASP A 71 -3.23 -12.36 22.44
N GLY A 72 -2.62 -13.54 22.31
CA GLY A 72 -2.11 -14.02 21.02
C GLY A 72 -3.21 -14.16 19.96
N ILE A 73 -4.34 -14.77 20.32
CA ILE A 73 -5.53 -14.88 19.44
C ILE A 73 -6.01 -13.49 19.02
N ARG A 74 -6.16 -12.58 19.98
CA ARG A 74 -6.62 -11.21 19.71
C ARG A 74 -5.69 -10.48 18.73
N THR A 75 -4.38 -10.57 18.96
CA THR A 75 -3.36 -9.96 18.11
C THR A 75 -3.42 -10.50 16.68
N MET A 76 -3.50 -11.81 16.51
CA MET A 76 -3.60 -12.44 15.18
C MET A 76 -4.90 -12.08 14.46
N ALA A 77 -6.02 -12.03 15.18
CA ALA A 77 -7.30 -11.61 14.61
C ALA A 77 -7.28 -10.15 14.15
N GLN A 78 -6.61 -9.25 14.88
CA GLN A 78 -6.42 -7.86 14.48
C GLN A 78 -5.53 -7.75 13.24
N GLN A 79 -4.46 -8.54 13.14
CA GLN A 79 -3.60 -8.59 11.96
C GLN A 79 -4.35 -9.10 10.73
N MET A 80 -5.15 -10.16 10.88
CA MET A 80 -6.01 -10.66 9.80
C MET A 80 -7.01 -9.61 9.32
N ARG A 81 -7.64 -8.88 10.24
CA ARG A 81 -8.57 -7.79 9.88
C ARG A 81 -7.85 -6.72 9.06
N ALA A 82 -6.70 -6.25 9.51
CA ALA A 82 -5.92 -5.24 8.79
C ALA A 82 -5.45 -5.74 7.41
N LEU A 83 -5.13 -7.03 7.26
CA LEU A 83 -4.80 -7.63 5.97
C LEU A 83 -6.01 -7.64 5.04
N VAL A 84 -7.18 -8.08 5.52
CA VAL A 84 -8.41 -8.10 4.72
C VAL A 84 -8.81 -6.69 4.28
N GLU A 85 -8.71 -5.68 5.15
CA GLU A 85 -8.97 -4.28 4.80
C GLU A 85 -8.05 -3.81 3.67
N ARG A 86 -6.74 -4.09 3.74
CA ARG A 86 -5.78 -3.78 2.65
C ARG A 86 -6.10 -4.50 1.34
N LEU A 87 -6.48 -5.78 1.39
CA LEU A 87 -6.87 -6.54 0.20
C LEU A 87 -8.12 -5.96 -0.46
N LEU A 88 -9.11 -5.54 0.34
CA LEU A 88 -10.32 -4.88 -0.16
C LEU A 88 -10.03 -3.51 -0.76
N GLU A 89 -9.13 -2.74 -0.17
CA GLU A 89 -8.68 -1.46 -0.73
C GLU A 89 -8.00 -1.65 -2.09
N LEU A 90 -7.09 -2.63 -2.20
CA LEU A 90 -6.44 -2.94 -3.47
C LEU A 90 -7.44 -3.39 -4.53
N ALA A 91 -8.36 -4.29 -4.19
CA ALA A 91 -9.41 -4.74 -5.09
C ALA A 91 -10.35 -3.59 -5.54
N ARG A 92 -10.62 -2.63 -4.67
CA ARG A 92 -11.37 -1.41 -5.02
C ARG A 92 -10.57 -0.50 -5.93
N ALA A 93 -9.27 -0.32 -5.68
CA ALA A 93 -8.39 0.49 -6.53
C ALA A 93 -8.27 -0.08 -7.94
N GLU A 94 -8.14 -1.40 -8.10
CA GLU A 94 -8.12 -2.08 -9.39
C GLU A 94 -9.46 -1.98 -10.14
N ASN A 95 -10.59 -2.00 -9.44
CA ASN A 95 -11.93 -1.89 -10.00
C ASN A 95 -12.44 -0.44 -10.06
N ALA A 96 -11.69 0.51 -9.51
CA ALA A 96 -12.01 1.91 -9.63
C ALA A 96 -11.91 2.30 -11.12
N ARG A 97 -13.04 2.20 -11.81
CA ARG A 97 -13.20 2.93 -13.06
C ARG A 97 -12.83 4.38 -12.77
N PRO A 98 -12.23 5.12 -13.71
CA PRO A 98 -11.91 6.54 -13.53
C PRO A 98 -13.20 7.39 -13.49
N GLN A 99 -14.11 7.07 -12.57
CA GLN A 99 -15.41 7.68 -12.35
C GLN A 99 -15.52 8.34 -10.96
N ALA A 100 -14.46 8.34 -10.15
CA ALA A 100 -14.35 9.39 -9.17
C ALA A 100 -14.21 10.68 -9.97
N ALA A 101 -15.26 11.51 -9.96
CA ALA A 101 -15.22 12.82 -10.58
C ALA A 101 -14.09 13.57 -9.84
N PHE A 102 -12.91 13.64 -10.46
CA PHE A 102 -11.81 14.43 -9.92
C PHE A 102 -12.34 15.85 -9.72
N ALA A 103 -12.31 16.30 -8.49
CA ALA A 103 -12.66 17.65 -8.10
C ALA A 103 -11.40 18.45 -7.79
N PRO A 104 -11.45 19.78 -7.81
CA PRO A 104 -10.39 20.59 -7.23
C PRO A 104 -10.27 20.31 -5.72
N VAL A 105 -9.12 19.84 -5.29
CA VAL A 105 -8.80 19.51 -3.89
C VAL A 105 -7.61 20.37 -3.46
N CYS A 106 -7.71 21.04 -2.32
CA CYS A 106 -6.60 21.74 -1.71
C CYS A 106 -5.62 20.74 -1.08
N LEU A 107 -4.58 20.37 -1.84
CA LEU A 107 -3.59 19.38 -1.39
C LEU A 107 -2.79 19.88 -0.18
N SER A 108 -2.65 21.20 -0.01
CA SER A 108 -2.00 21.79 1.16
C SER A 108 -2.76 21.45 2.44
N GLU A 109 -4.08 21.63 2.47
CA GLU A 109 -4.93 21.29 3.63
C GLU A 109 -4.93 19.77 3.91
N VAL A 110 -4.95 18.96 2.87
CA VAL A 110 -4.86 17.50 2.99
C VAL A 110 -3.53 17.08 3.64
N ALA A 111 -2.41 17.64 3.16
CA ALA A 111 -1.09 17.33 3.67
C ALA A 111 -0.91 17.80 5.14
N GLU A 112 -1.37 18.98 5.48
CA GLU A 112 -1.31 19.53 6.85
C GLU A 112 -2.19 18.73 7.82
N THR A 113 -3.41 18.37 7.41
CA THR A 113 -4.32 17.56 8.23
C THR A 113 -3.74 16.18 8.50
N SER A 114 -3.21 15.51 7.47
CA SER A 114 -2.57 14.20 7.63
C SER A 114 -1.32 14.29 8.52
N ALA A 115 -0.50 15.33 8.36
CA ALA A 115 0.68 15.58 9.19
C ALA A 115 0.29 15.72 10.67
N LEU A 116 -0.73 16.51 10.99
CA LEU A 116 -1.22 16.72 12.34
C LEU A 116 -1.71 15.41 12.99
N LEU A 117 -2.41 14.55 12.24
CA LEU A 117 -2.88 13.25 12.72
C LEU A 117 -1.73 12.30 13.08
N PHE A 118 -0.59 12.39 12.38
CA PHE A 118 0.56 11.52 12.59
C PHE A 118 1.61 12.08 13.56
N GLU A 119 1.55 13.36 13.93
CA GLU A 119 2.55 14.02 14.77
C GLU A 119 2.76 13.29 16.10
N ALA A 120 1.68 12.98 16.82
CA ALA A 120 1.74 12.25 18.10
C ALA A 120 2.36 10.85 17.93
N ALA A 121 1.95 10.12 16.90
CA ALA A 121 2.45 8.76 16.65
C ALA A 121 3.93 8.73 16.24
N LEU A 122 4.42 9.76 15.55
CA LEU A 122 5.83 9.93 15.24
C LEU A 122 6.62 10.32 16.49
N TYR A 123 6.09 11.25 17.30
CA TYR A 123 6.71 11.67 18.55
C TYR A 123 6.89 10.51 19.55
N GLU A 124 5.89 9.63 19.70
CA GLU A 124 5.99 8.41 20.51
C GLU A 124 7.14 7.47 20.09
N ARG A 125 7.53 7.54 18.82
CA ARG A 125 8.69 6.82 18.26
C ARG A 125 10.02 7.56 18.38
N GLY A 126 10.03 8.75 18.99
CA GLY A 126 11.21 9.62 19.12
C GLY A 126 11.57 10.33 17.81
N LEU A 127 10.60 10.48 16.89
CA LEU A 127 10.75 11.17 15.63
C LEU A 127 10.16 12.57 15.72
N THR A 128 10.79 13.55 15.06
CA THR A 128 10.26 14.91 14.94
C THR A 128 9.72 15.12 13.53
N LEU A 129 8.47 15.55 13.40
CA LEU A 129 7.88 15.89 12.11
C LEU A 129 8.12 17.36 11.79
N GLU A 130 8.76 17.65 10.65
CA GLU A 130 8.88 18.96 10.05
C GLU A 130 8.00 19.04 8.81
N THR A 131 7.12 20.04 8.73
CA THR A 131 6.26 20.27 7.58
C THR A 131 6.65 21.54 6.85
N GLN A 132 6.82 21.46 5.54
CA GLN A 132 7.08 22.58 4.64
C GLN A 132 6.07 22.52 3.50
N VAL A 133 4.90 23.06 3.73
CA VAL A 133 3.76 23.01 2.80
C VAL A 133 3.52 24.40 2.22
N GLU A 134 3.67 24.52 0.89
CA GLU A 134 3.28 25.73 0.17
C GLU A 134 1.74 25.87 0.23
N PRO A 135 1.19 27.02 0.66
CA PRO A 135 -0.23 27.19 0.86
C PRO A 135 -1.02 27.20 -0.47
N GLU A 136 -2.30 26.84 -0.39
CA GLU A 136 -3.29 26.97 -1.48
C GLU A 136 -2.94 26.18 -2.76
N LEU A 137 -2.18 25.09 -2.67
CA LEU A 137 -1.93 24.22 -3.79
C LEU A 137 -3.15 23.32 -4.05
N THR A 138 -3.80 23.55 -5.18
CA THR A 138 -4.97 22.79 -5.60
C THR A 138 -4.62 21.85 -6.74
N VAL A 139 -5.07 20.60 -6.63
CA VAL A 139 -4.93 19.56 -7.65
C VAL A 139 -6.29 18.98 -8.01
N SER A 140 -6.40 18.37 -9.18
CA SER A 140 -7.59 17.61 -9.57
C SER A 140 -7.45 16.18 -9.04
N GLY A 141 -8.32 15.77 -8.12
CA GLY A 141 -8.22 14.46 -7.49
C GLY A 141 -9.42 14.08 -6.63
N ASP A 142 -9.29 12.98 -5.92
CA ASP A 142 -10.20 12.55 -4.85
C ASP A 142 -9.50 12.84 -3.51
N GLU A 143 -10.11 13.68 -2.68
CA GLU A 143 -9.55 14.16 -1.41
C GLU A 143 -9.19 13.00 -0.47
N ARG A 144 -10.07 12.00 -0.38
CA ARG A 144 -9.85 10.83 0.46
C ARG A 144 -8.64 10.00 0.00
N GLN A 145 -8.49 9.80 -1.33
CA GLN A 145 -7.35 9.06 -1.89
C GLN A 145 -6.04 9.83 -1.74
N LEU A 146 -6.07 11.15 -1.89
CA LEU A 146 -4.91 12.00 -1.66
C LEU A 146 -4.51 12.00 -0.18
N GLY A 147 -5.47 12.06 0.75
CA GLY A 147 -5.21 11.90 2.18
C GLY A 147 -4.57 10.55 2.51
N GLN A 148 -5.15 9.48 1.99
CA GLN A 148 -4.60 8.12 2.16
C GLN A 148 -3.17 7.99 1.62
N LEU A 149 -2.85 8.64 0.50
CA LEU A 149 -1.48 8.67 -0.03
C LEU A 149 -0.51 9.31 0.97
N VAL A 150 -0.86 10.47 1.54
CA VAL A 150 -0.03 11.16 2.53
C VAL A 150 0.13 10.30 3.80
N GLU A 151 -0.96 9.70 4.27
CA GLU A 151 -0.95 8.81 5.44
C GLU A 151 -0.07 7.58 5.24
N ILE A 152 -0.10 6.96 4.06
CA ILE A 152 0.79 5.82 3.70
C ILE A 152 2.25 6.24 3.78
N LEU A 153 2.60 7.42 3.27
CA LEU A 153 3.96 7.93 3.32
C LEU A 153 4.41 8.20 4.77
N LEU A 154 3.56 8.83 5.59
CA LEU A 154 3.84 9.10 6.99
C LEU A 154 3.96 7.80 7.83
N ASP A 155 3.08 6.82 7.59
CA ASP A 155 3.16 5.51 8.26
C ASP A 155 4.43 4.75 7.85
N ASN A 156 4.85 4.89 6.61
CA ASN A 156 6.11 4.33 6.12
C ASN A 156 7.31 4.94 6.88
N ALA A 157 7.37 6.26 7.00
CA ALA A 157 8.39 6.93 7.80
C ALA A 157 8.34 6.49 9.27
N ARG A 158 7.15 6.42 9.87
CA ARG A 158 6.96 5.93 11.24
C ARG A 158 7.51 4.52 11.45
N LYS A 159 7.39 3.62 10.46
CA LYS A 159 7.84 2.23 10.53
C LYS A 159 9.34 2.07 10.32
N TYR A 160 9.92 2.82 9.40
CA TYR A 160 11.27 2.56 8.89
C TYR A 160 12.29 3.64 9.24
N ALA A 161 11.87 4.82 9.74
CA ALA A 161 12.83 5.79 10.23
C ALA A 161 13.62 5.22 11.43
N SER A 162 14.93 5.39 11.40
CA SER A 162 15.85 4.95 12.47
C SER A 162 16.02 5.97 13.59
N GLY A 163 15.44 7.17 13.43
CA GLY A 163 15.49 8.29 14.36
C GLY A 163 15.50 9.63 13.61
N GLY A 164 15.64 10.72 14.34
CA GLY A 164 15.81 12.05 13.76
C GLY A 164 14.53 12.71 13.26
N THR A 165 14.64 13.43 12.15
CA THR A 165 13.58 14.26 11.59
C THR A 165 12.94 13.59 10.38
N VAL A 166 11.61 13.53 10.39
CA VAL A 166 10.78 13.22 9.22
C VAL A 166 10.34 14.53 8.61
N ARG A 167 10.65 14.76 7.33
CA ARG A 167 10.35 16.01 6.64
C ARG A 167 9.32 15.79 5.54
N LEU A 168 8.14 16.38 5.70
CA LEU A 168 7.09 16.42 4.68
C LEU A 168 7.18 17.76 3.94
N GLN A 169 7.36 17.69 2.62
CA GLN A 169 7.43 18.88 1.78
C GLN A 169 6.39 18.81 0.67
N LEU A 170 5.67 19.91 0.47
CA LEU A 170 4.76 20.10 -0.66
C LEU A 170 5.05 21.46 -1.29
N GLN A 171 5.41 21.46 -2.56
CA GLN A 171 5.76 22.68 -3.28
C GLN A 171 5.28 22.62 -4.73
N ARG A 172 5.06 23.78 -5.31
CA ARG A 172 4.76 23.91 -6.74
C ARG A 172 5.98 23.48 -7.59
N SER A 173 5.71 22.65 -8.58
CA SER A 173 6.72 22.18 -9.54
C SER A 173 6.28 22.56 -10.96
N GLY A 174 6.64 23.77 -11.39
CA GLY A 174 6.24 24.30 -12.70
C GLY A 174 4.81 24.89 -12.72
N ARG A 175 4.20 24.96 -13.90
CA ARG A 175 2.92 25.66 -14.11
C ARG A 175 1.68 24.83 -13.72
N HIS A 176 1.76 23.51 -13.82
CA HIS A 176 0.60 22.61 -13.73
C HIS A 176 0.87 21.38 -12.86
N SER A 177 1.90 21.40 -12.05
CA SER A 177 2.28 20.29 -11.18
C SER A 177 2.73 20.78 -9.81
N CYS A 178 2.56 19.96 -8.81
CA CYS A 178 3.16 20.08 -7.48
C CYS A 178 3.98 18.82 -7.18
N HIS A 179 4.94 18.97 -6.28
CA HIS A 179 5.79 17.89 -5.81
C HIS A 179 5.55 17.71 -4.31
N LEU A 180 5.11 16.51 -3.94
CA LEU A 180 5.00 16.04 -2.57
C LEU A 180 6.17 15.10 -2.32
N SER A 181 6.96 15.35 -1.28
CA SER A 181 8.03 14.46 -0.83
C SER A 181 7.97 14.25 0.67
N LEU A 182 8.37 13.05 1.08
CA LEU A 182 8.61 12.70 2.47
C LEU A 182 10.02 12.15 2.60
N GLU A 183 10.81 12.74 3.47
CA GLU A 183 12.19 12.34 3.74
C GLU A 183 12.32 11.89 5.19
N ASN A 184 13.03 10.81 5.42
CA ASN A 184 13.40 10.32 6.75
C ASN A 184 14.77 9.66 6.73
N GLU A 185 15.46 9.66 7.85
CA GLU A 185 16.67 8.86 8.03
C GLU A 185 16.29 7.40 8.27
N GLY A 186 16.93 6.48 7.56
CA GLY A 186 16.67 5.06 7.67
C GLY A 186 17.82 4.21 7.13
N PRO A 187 17.78 2.88 7.33
CA PRO A 187 18.77 1.98 6.77
C PRO A 187 18.75 2.07 5.23
N ALA A 188 19.95 2.05 4.63
CA ALA A 188 20.06 2.02 3.19
C ALA A 188 19.39 0.77 2.60
N LEU A 189 18.57 0.97 1.59
CA LEU A 189 17.92 -0.14 0.88
C LEU A 189 18.94 -0.87 0.00
N SER A 190 18.90 -2.19 0.01
CA SER A 190 19.71 -2.99 -0.91
C SER A 190 19.21 -2.84 -2.36
N PRO A 191 20.08 -3.07 -3.37
CA PRO A 191 19.66 -3.03 -4.77
C PRO A 191 18.50 -3.98 -5.11
N GLN A 192 18.37 -5.09 -4.39
CA GLN A 192 17.26 -6.03 -4.55
C GLN A 192 15.95 -5.45 -4.01
N GLN A 193 15.97 -4.85 -2.83
CA GLN A 193 14.81 -4.18 -2.25
C GLN A 193 14.30 -3.00 -3.09
N LEU A 194 15.23 -2.25 -3.72
CA LEU A 194 14.87 -1.17 -4.64
C LEU A 194 14.13 -1.67 -5.88
N GLN A 195 14.45 -2.88 -6.38
CA GLN A 195 13.75 -3.49 -7.52
C GLN A 195 12.35 -4.04 -7.14
N GLU A 196 12.11 -4.35 -5.88
CA GLU A 196 10.81 -4.83 -5.39
C GLU A 196 9.82 -3.70 -5.09
N ILE A 197 10.31 -2.46 -4.95
CA ILE A 197 9.47 -1.28 -4.65
C ILE A 197 8.87 -0.66 -5.92
N PHE A 198 9.46 -0.88 -7.09
CA PHE A 198 9.05 -0.39 -8.41
C PHE A 198 8.83 -1.56 -9.37
#